data_0bcb82d54721dd8138e56230dc18ca92
#
_entry.id   0bcb82d54721dd8138e56230dc18ca92
#
_cell.length_a   1.000
_cell.length_b   1.000
_cell.length_c   1.000
_cell.angle_alpha   90.00
_cell.angle_beta   90.00
_cell.angle_gamma   90.00
#
_symmetry.space_group_name_H-M   'P 1'
#
loop_
_entity.id
_entity.type
_entity.pdbx_description
1 polymer ?
#
loop_
_entity_poly.entity_id
_entity_poly.type
_entity_poly.pdbx_seq_one_letter_code
_entity_poly.pdbx_strand_id
1 'polypeptide(L)'
;IWSDVVCPFCYIGKRKFETALAQFADKDNVEVIWKSYQLMPDMVTDPNKKVYQLVSEKHGVPLEQSKVMHNQMTKTAKEIGLVYDFDKAIPANTFKAHQLIQFAKANGKQEEAVETLFSSYFTEGKNIDDLNTLLEIGSSIGLDKAALKAALENGTYKSYVEADISEAQQVGVRGVPFFVVNRKYAVS
;
A
#
# COMPACT_ATOMS: atom_id res chain seq x y z
N ILE A 1 5.72 -4.55 -9.33
CA ILE A 1 5.31 -3.20 -8.90
C ILE A 1 5.73 -3.01 -7.45
N TRP A 2 6.65 -2.09 -7.13
CA TRP A 2 6.91 -1.69 -5.75
C TRP A 2 5.90 -0.66 -5.31
N SER A 3 5.36 -0.83 -4.12
CA SER A 3 4.25 -0.05 -3.59
C SER A 3 4.28 0.01 -2.06
N ASP A 4 3.73 1.08 -1.50
CA ASP A 4 3.47 1.19 -0.08
C ASP A 4 1.98 1.49 0.17
N VAL A 5 1.40 0.83 1.15
CA VAL A 5 -0.05 0.89 1.43
C VAL A 5 -0.53 2.29 1.81
N VAL A 6 0.34 3.12 2.40
CA VAL A 6 0.02 4.52 2.78
C VAL A 6 0.32 5.53 1.68
N CYS A 7 0.77 5.09 0.51
CA CYS A 7 1.07 5.97 -0.61
C CYS A 7 -0.18 6.22 -1.48
N PRO A 8 -0.74 7.44 -1.50
CA PRO A 8 -1.93 7.73 -2.30
C PRO A 8 -1.70 7.56 -3.81
N PHE A 9 -0.48 7.86 -4.27
CA PHE A 9 -0.12 7.66 -5.67
C PHE A 9 0.02 6.19 -6.06
N CYS A 10 0.28 5.29 -5.10
CA CYS A 10 0.30 3.85 -5.34
C CYS A 10 -1.10 3.32 -5.66
N TYR A 11 -2.12 3.73 -4.93
CA TYR A 11 -3.50 3.33 -5.23
C TYR A 11 -4.01 3.93 -6.54
N ILE A 12 -3.70 5.21 -6.81
CA ILE A 12 -3.97 5.85 -8.10
C ILE A 12 -3.24 5.10 -9.23
N GLY A 13 -1.97 4.78 -9.03
CA GLY A 13 -1.14 4.05 -9.99
C GLY A 13 -1.70 2.66 -10.29
N LYS A 14 -2.15 1.94 -9.25
CA LYS A 14 -2.82 0.65 -9.39
C LYS A 14 -4.04 0.77 -10.30
N ARG A 15 -4.94 1.70 -10.02
CA ARG A 15 -6.18 1.89 -10.80
C ARG A 15 -5.91 2.24 -12.27
N LYS A 16 -4.93 3.12 -12.52
CA LYS A 16 -4.50 3.46 -13.89
C LYS A 16 -3.88 2.27 -14.61
N PHE A 17 -3.05 1.49 -13.91
CA PHE A 17 -2.45 0.28 -14.46
C PHE A 17 -3.51 -0.75 -14.83
N GLU A 18 -4.48 -1.01 -13.96
CA GLU A 18 -5.60 -1.93 -14.22
C GLU A 18 -6.42 -1.50 -15.46
N THR A 19 -6.68 -0.20 -15.58
CA THR A 19 -7.38 0.36 -16.74
C THR A 19 -6.60 0.12 -18.03
N ALA A 20 -5.29 0.33 -18.01
CA ALA A 20 -4.42 0.09 -19.16
C ALA A 20 -4.32 -1.41 -19.49
N LEU A 21 -4.15 -2.25 -18.47
CA LEU A 21 -4.07 -3.70 -18.62
C LEU A 21 -5.36 -4.28 -19.20
N ALA A 22 -6.52 -3.78 -18.78
CA ALA A 22 -7.81 -4.23 -19.30
C ALA A 22 -7.96 -4.02 -20.83
N GLN A 23 -7.27 -3.02 -21.39
CA GLN A 23 -7.24 -2.70 -22.81
C GLN A 23 -6.13 -3.40 -23.58
N PHE A 24 -5.20 -4.08 -22.88
CA PHE A 24 -4.08 -4.76 -23.51
C PHE A 24 -4.52 -6.09 -24.11
N ALA A 25 -4.19 -6.34 -25.38
CA ALA A 25 -4.65 -7.54 -26.11
C ALA A 25 -4.16 -8.84 -25.45
N ASP A 26 -2.91 -8.84 -24.95
CA ASP A 26 -2.29 -10.02 -24.34
C ASP A 26 -2.35 -10.00 -22.81
N LYS A 27 -3.35 -9.37 -22.23
CA LYS A 27 -3.51 -9.21 -20.77
C LYS A 27 -3.47 -10.52 -19.98
N ASP A 28 -3.99 -11.60 -20.56
CA ASP A 28 -4.04 -12.91 -19.92
C ASP A 28 -2.65 -13.56 -19.78
N ASN A 29 -1.64 -13.04 -20.48
CA ASN A 29 -0.24 -13.43 -20.39
C ASN A 29 0.58 -12.51 -19.45
N VAL A 30 -0.08 -11.57 -18.76
CA VAL A 30 0.58 -10.65 -17.83
C VAL A 30 0.43 -11.15 -16.40
N GLU A 31 1.55 -11.47 -15.77
CA GLU A 31 1.61 -11.72 -14.34
C GLU A 31 1.94 -10.43 -13.60
N VAL A 32 1.10 -10.03 -12.66
CA VAL A 32 1.30 -8.85 -11.80
C VAL A 32 1.81 -9.28 -10.45
N ILE A 33 2.98 -8.79 -10.06
CA ILE A 33 3.60 -9.08 -8.77
C ILE A 33 3.76 -7.79 -7.99
N TRP A 34 3.11 -7.71 -6.84
CA TRP A 34 3.29 -6.62 -5.89
C TRP A 34 4.48 -6.88 -4.99
N LYS A 35 5.31 -5.87 -4.82
CA LYS A 35 6.50 -5.89 -3.98
C LYS A 35 6.43 -4.82 -2.90
N SER A 36 6.91 -5.19 -1.73
CA SER A 36 6.90 -4.32 -0.56
C SER A 36 7.88 -3.16 -0.69
N TYR A 37 7.45 -1.98 -0.31
CA TYR A 37 8.27 -0.79 -0.11
C TYR A 37 7.74 0.00 1.08
N GLN A 38 8.61 0.60 1.88
CA GLN A 38 8.20 1.48 2.97
C GLN A 38 8.72 2.90 2.74
N LEU A 39 7.81 3.86 2.61
CA LEU A 39 8.15 5.29 2.53
C LEU A 39 8.69 5.82 3.85
N MET A 40 8.30 5.18 4.96
CA MET A 40 8.65 5.57 6.32
C MET A 40 8.87 4.32 7.18
N PRO A 41 10.02 3.62 7.05
CA PRO A 41 10.25 2.36 7.78
C PRO A 41 10.29 2.56 9.30
N ASP A 42 10.75 3.74 9.77
CA ASP A 42 10.86 4.09 11.20
C ASP A 42 9.58 4.72 11.76
N MET A 43 8.47 4.72 10.99
CA MET A 43 7.21 5.28 11.45
C MET A 43 6.71 4.55 12.70
N VAL A 44 6.39 5.32 13.71
CA VAL A 44 5.60 4.86 14.86
C VAL A 44 4.15 5.24 14.61
N THR A 45 3.27 4.26 14.62
CA THR A 45 1.83 4.45 14.43
C THR A 45 1.26 5.33 15.52
N ASP A 46 0.56 6.40 15.14
CA ASP A 46 -0.10 7.30 16.08
C ASP A 46 -1.57 7.54 15.65
N PRO A 47 -2.52 6.83 16.29
CA PRO A 47 -3.96 6.99 15.99
C PRO A 47 -4.53 8.38 16.32
N ASN A 48 -3.84 9.16 17.16
CA ASN A 48 -4.27 10.51 17.55
C ASN A 48 -3.77 11.59 16.60
N LYS A 49 -2.87 11.24 15.69
CA LYS A 49 -2.29 12.17 14.71
C LYS A 49 -3.01 12.06 13.36
N LYS A 50 -3.16 13.17 12.68
CA LYS A 50 -3.67 13.20 11.31
C LYS A 50 -2.53 13.15 10.29
N VAL A 51 -2.78 12.54 9.14
CA VAL A 51 -1.79 12.48 8.05
C VAL A 51 -1.35 13.85 7.58
N TYR A 52 -2.23 14.86 7.64
CA TYR A 52 -1.87 16.26 7.32
C TYR A 52 -0.75 16.80 8.21
N GLN A 53 -0.81 16.50 9.52
CA GLN A 53 0.20 16.93 10.49
C GLN A 53 1.54 16.23 10.21
N LEU A 54 1.50 14.93 9.95
CA LEU A 54 2.68 14.17 9.58
C LEU A 54 3.37 14.76 8.35
N VAL A 55 2.62 15.03 7.28
CA VAL A 55 3.17 15.59 6.03
C VAL A 55 3.69 17.01 6.24
N SER A 56 2.97 17.83 7.01
CA SER A 56 3.39 19.18 7.39
C SER A 56 4.76 19.15 8.10
N GLU A 57 4.91 18.30 9.11
CA GLU A 57 6.16 18.17 9.86
C GLU A 57 7.30 17.58 9.01
N LYS A 58 7.04 16.52 8.26
CA LYS A 58 8.04 15.83 7.44
C LYS A 58 8.62 16.72 6.34
N HIS A 59 7.79 17.54 5.72
CA HIS A 59 8.19 18.39 4.59
C HIS A 59 8.41 19.87 4.97
N GLY A 60 8.22 20.22 6.25
CA GLY A 60 8.40 21.60 6.71
C GLY A 60 7.42 22.60 6.06
N VAL A 61 6.22 22.13 5.68
CA VAL A 61 5.19 22.98 5.05
C VAL A 61 4.10 23.35 6.06
N PRO A 62 3.45 24.52 5.93
CA PRO A 62 2.30 24.86 6.76
C PRO A 62 1.19 23.80 6.71
N LEU A 63 0.50 23.56 7.82
CA LEU A 63 -0.59 22.57 7.91
C LEU A 63 -1.68 22.80 6.84
N GLU A 64 -2.04 24.06 6.59
CA GLU A 64 -3.04 24.41 5.56
C GLU A 64 -2.55 24.05 4.15
N GLN A 65 -1.27 24.19 3.87
CA GLN A 65 -0.70 23.75 2.60
C GLN A 65 -0.73 22.23 2.48
N SER A 66 -0.43 21.50 3.56
CA SER A 66 -0.57 20.04 3.59
C SER A 66 -2.02 19.60 3.30
N LYS A 67 -3.01 20.26 3.89
CA LYS A 67 -4.44 19.99 3.60
C LYS A 67 -4.79 20.26 2.14
N VAL A 68 -4.31 21.35 1.56
CA VAL A 68 -4.53 21.68 0.13
C VAL A 68 -3.96 20.57 -0.76
N MET A 69 -2.76 20.06 -0.46
CA MET A 69 -2.15 18.95 -1.20
C MET A 69 -3.00 17.68 -1.12
N HIS A 70 -3.49 17.31 0.07
CA HIS A 70 -4.36 16.14 0.25
C HIS A 70 -5.72 16.31 -0.46
N ASN A 71 -6.31 17.51 -0.41
CA ASN A 71 -7.54 17.79 -1.15
C ASN A 71 -7.36 17.66 -2.67
N GLN A 72 -6.19 18.05 -3.20
CA GLN A 72 -5.89 17.84 -4.61
C GLN A 72 -5.75 16.36 -4.95
N MET A 73 -5.08 15.56 -4.10
CA MET A 73 -4.99 14.10 -4.27
C MET A 73 -6.37 13.44 -4.21
N THR A 74 -7.24 13.88 -3.30
CA THR A 74 -8.64 13.40 -3.22
C THR A 74 -9.41 13.66 -4.51
N LYS A 75 -9.24 14.84 -5.12
CA LYS A 75 -9.87 15.16 -6.42
C LYS A 75 -9.36 14.25 -7.52
N THR A 76 -8.03 14.10 -7.64
CA THR A 76 -7.41 13.22 -8.64
C THR A 76 -7.85 11.76 -8.46
N ALA A 77 -7.95 11.26 -7.23
CA ALA A 77 -8.45 9.93 -6.93
C ALA A 77 -9.91 9.75 -7.37
N LYS A 78 -10.76 10.76 -7.11
CA LYS A 78 -12.18 10.75 -7.48
C LYS A 78 -12.40 10.66 -8.99
N GLU A 79 -11.56 11.31 -9.80
CA GLU A 79 -11.63 11.28 -11.27
C GLU A 79 -11.48 9.86 -11.85
N ILE A 80 -10.86 8.95 -11.09
CA ILE A 80 -10.65 7.55 -11.47
C ILE A 80 -11.44 6.56 -10.60
N GLY A 81 -12.48 7.06 -9.89
CA GLY A 81 -13.40 6.24 -9.11
C GLY A 81 -12.92 5.81 -7.73
N LEU A 82 -11.83 6.40 -7.21
CA LEU A 82 -11.34 6.14 -5.85
C LEU A 82 -11.91 7.16 -4.86
N VAL A 83 -12.18 6.69 -3.65
CA VAL A 83 -12.69 7.54 -2.55
C VAL A 83 -11.62 7.65 -1.47
N TYR A 84 -11.02 8.83 -1.33
CA TYR A 84 -10.07 9.11 -0.24
C TYR A 84 -10.72 9.96 0.84
N ASP A 85 -10.60 9.53 2.08
CA ASP A 85 -11.01 10.25 3.29
C ASP A 85 -9.80 10.45 4.21
N PHE A 86 -8.98 11.45 3.89
CA PHE A 86 -7.78 11.76 4.68
C PHE A 86 -8.10 12.30 6.08
N ASP A 87 -9.35 12.70 6.37
CA ASP A 87 -9.76 13.08 7.71
C ASP A 87 -9.82 11.87 8.66
N LYS A 88 -10.02 10.67 8.11
CA LYS A 88 -10.00 9.41 8.86
C LYS A 88 -8.63 8.76 8.88
N ALA A 89 -7.85 8.92 7.81
CA ALA A 89 -6.54 8.27 7.69
C ALA A 89 -5.59 8.71 8.81
N ILE A 90 -4.88 7.73 9.37
CA ILE A 90 -3.91 7.93 10.46
C ILE A 90 -2.51 7.53 10.02
N PRO A 91 -1.45 8.18 10.55
CA PRO A 91 -0.08 7.70 10.34
C PRO A 91 0.10 6.29 10.88
N ALA A 92 0.49 5.35 10.03
CA ALA A 92 0.65 3.95 10.40
C ALA A 92 1.94 3.35 9.82
N ASN A 93 2.60 2.50 10.60
CA ASN A 93 3.69 1.68 10.08
C ASN A 93 3.11 0.58 9.17
N THR A 94 3.68 0.40 8.00
CA THR A 94 3.14 -0.49 6.98
C THR A 94 3.75 -1.90 6.99
N PHE A 95 4.72 -2.16 7.87
CA PHE A 95 5.48 -3.42 7.84
C PHE A 95 4.59 -4.66 8.03
N LYS A 96 3.63 -4.62 8.97
CA LYS A 96 2.69 -5.73 9.18
C LYS A 96 1.71 -5.89 8.02
N ALA A 97 1.24 -4.78 7.43
CA ALA A 97 0.40 -4.81 6.24
C ALA A 97 1.13 -5.46 5.06
N HIS A 98 2.42 -5.18 4.87
CA HIS A 98 3.25 -5.86 3.89
C HIS A 98 3.43 -7.35 4.18
N GLN A 99 3.55 -7.77 5.44
CA GLN A 99 3.56 -9.20 5.78
C GLN A 99 2.23 -9.88 5.43
N LEU A 100 1.09 -9.20 5.63
CA LEU A 100 -0.21 -9.71 5.16
C LEU A 100 -0.23 -9.86 3.64
N ILE A 101 0.30 -8.90 2.88
CA ILE A 101 0.41 -9.01 1.41
C ILE A 101 1.25 -10.23 0.99
N GLN A 102 2.36 -10.51 1.68
CA GLN A 102 3.20 -11.68 1.40
C GLN A 102 2.50 -12.99 1.79
N PHE A 103 1.78 -13.01 2.91
CA PHE A 103 0.94 -14.16 3.29
C PHE A 103 -0.15 -14.41 2.23
N ALA A 104 -0.83 -13.35 1.80
CA ALA A 104 -1.85 -13.42 0.76
C ALA A 104 -1.27 -13.92 -0.58
N LYS A 105 -0.06 -13.48 -0.94
CA LYS A 105 0.67 -13.98 -2.11
C LYS A 105 0.86 -15.51 -2.07
N ALA A 106 1.30 -16.03 -0.93
CA ALA A 106 1.49 -17.46 -0.74
C ALA A 106 0.17 -18.25 -0.83
N ASN A 107 -0.97 -17.59 -0.68
CA ASN A 107 -2.31 -18.18 -0.76
C ASN A 107 -3.08 -17.77 -2.03
N GLY A 108 -2.42 -17.19 -3.05
CA GLY A 108 -3.04 -16.78 -4.31
C GLY A 108 -4.03 -15.63 -4.20
N LYS A 109 -3.87 -14.76 -3.18
CA LYS A 109 -4.79 -13.66 -2.84
C LYS A 109 -4.09 -12.29 -2.74
N GLN A 110 -2.92 -12.14 -3.42
CA GLN A 110 -2.12 -10.93 -3.29
C GLN A 110 -2.87 -9.68 -3.77
N GLU A 111 -3.53 -9.77 -4.92
CA GLU A 111 -4.24 -8.64 -5.53
C GLU A 111 -5.39 -8.15 -4.65
N GLU A 112 -6.19 -9.10 -4.13
CA GLU A 112 -7.29 -8.78 -3.23
C GLU A 112 -6.79 -8.15 -1.92
N ALA A 113 -5.66 -8.63 -1.41
CA ALA A 113 -5.06 -8.06 -0.20
C ALA A 113 -4.59 -6.62 -0.42
N VAL A 114 -3.92 -6.34 -1.54
CA VAL A 114 -3.46 -5.00 -1.90
C VAL A 114 -4.65 -4.05 -2.05
N GLU A 115 -5.70 -4.45 -2.78
CA GLU A 115 -6.91 -3.64 -2.97
C GLU A 115 -7.60 -3.35 -1.64
N THR A 116 -7.81 -4.38 -0.82
CA THR A 116 -8.53 -4.23 0.46
C THR A 116 -7.74 -3.38 1.45
N LEU A 117 -6.42 -3.51 1.49
CA LEU A 117 -5.57 -2.68 2.35
C LEU A 117 -5.64 -1.20 1.93
N PHE A 118 -5.57 -0.90 0.64
CA PHE A 118 -5.71 0.47 0.16
C PHE A 118 -7.09 1.07 0.51
N SER A 119 -8.18 0.34 0.25
CA SER A 119 -9.52 0.83 0.56
C SER A 119 -9.72 1.00 2.07
N SER A 120 -9.26 0.04 2.87
CA SER A 120 -9.31 0.12 4.33
C SER A 120 -8.57 1.33 4.88
N TYR A 121 -7.41 1.65 4.31
CA TYR A 121 -6.62 2.80 4.74
C TYR A 121 -7.20 4.13 4.25
N PHE A 122 -7.39 4.28 2.92
CA PHE A 122 -7.75 5.56 2.31
C PHE A 122 -9.23 5.90 2.42
N THR A 123 -10.12 4.91 2.38
CA THR A 123 -11.57 5.14 2.39
C THR A 123 -12.16 5.00 3.80
N GLU A 124 -11.74 3.95 4.52
CA GLU A 124 -12.31 3.61 5.82
C GLU A 124 -11.54 4.22 7.00
N GLY A 125 -10.27 4.60 6.79
CA GLY A 125 -9.39 5.15 7.82
C GLY A 125 -8.97 4.14 8.89
N LYS A 126 -8.92 2.86 8.52
CA LYS A 126 -8.52 1.78 9.43
C LYS A 126 -7.03 1.83 9.76
N ASN A 127 -6.69 1.44 10.99
CA ASN A 127 -5.31 1.27 11.41
C ASN A 127 -4.72 -0.02 10.85
N ILE A 128 -3.97 0.09 9.77
CA ILE A 128 -3.33 -1.06 9.09
C ILE A 128 -2.07 -1.61 9.79
N ASP A 129 -1.69 -1.08 10.96
CA ASP A 129 -0.68 -1.65 11.85
C ASP A 129 -1.30 -2.46 12.99
N ASP A 130 -2.62 -2.35 13.20
CA ASP A 130 -3.35 -3.11 14.21
C ASP A 130 -3.60 -4.55 13.76
N LEU A 131 -3.25 -5.51 14.64
CA LEU A 131 -3.38 -6.93 14.33
C LEU A 131 -4.82 -7.34 14.03
N ASN A 132 -5.79 -6.87 14.82
CA ASN A 132 -7.19 -7.24 14.62
C ASN A 132 -7.73 -6.71 13.30
N THR A 133 -7.39 -5.47 12.94
CA THR A 133 -7.70 -4.87 11.64
C THR A 133 -7.15 -5.72 10.48
N LEU A 134 -5.90 -6.13 10.57
CA LEU A 134 -5.27 -6.98 9.54
C LEU A 134 -5.92 -8.36 9.44
N LEU A 135 -6.34 -8.95 10.58
CA LEU A 135 -7.07 -10.22 10.60
C LEU A 135 -8.47 -10.11 9.99
N GLU A 136 -9.16 -8.99 10.21
CA GLU A 136 -10.45 -8.70 9.56
C GLU A 136 -10.28 -8.55 8.03
N ILE A 137 -9.28 -7.80 7.60
CA ILE A 137 -8.94 -7.63 6.18
C ILE A 137 -8.64 -8.99 5.55
N GLY A 138 -7.76 -9.78 6.15
CA GLY A 138 -7.43 -11.11 5.65
C GLY A 138 -8.64 -12.05 5.56
N SER A 139 -9.49 -12.03 6.58
CA SER A 139 -10.72 -12.84 6.59
C SER A 139 -11.71 -12.42 5.50
N SER A 140 -11.83 -11.11 5.23
CA SER A 140 -12.75 -10.58 4.21
C SER A 140 -12.43 -11.03 2.79
N ILE A 141 -11.15 -11.39 2.53
CA ILE A 141 -10.68 -11.91 1.25
C ILE A 141 -10.52 -13.44 1.24
N GLY A 142 -11.00 -14.11 2.31
CA GLY A 142 -11.02 -15.58 2.40
C GLY A 142 -9.72 -16.22 2.88
N LEU A 143 -8.81 -15.47 3.51
CA LEU A 143 -7.63 -16.04 4.16
C LEU A 143 -7.99 -16.69 5.50
N ASP A 144 -7.29 -17.77 5.85
CA ASP A 144 -7.44 -18.40 7.17
C ASP A 144 -6.95 -17.46 8.27
N LYS A 145 -7.87 -17.07 9.16
CA LYS A 145 -7.61 -16.09 10.22
C LYS A 145 -6.59 -16.58 11.25
N ALA A 146 -6.63 -17.87 11.59
CA ALA A 146 -5.72 -18.45 12.59
C ALA A 146 -4.30 -18.56 12.03
N ALA A 147 -4.16 -19.03 10.78
CA ALA A 147 -2.89 -19.08 10.09
C ALA A 147 -2.27 -17.71 9.86
N LEU A 148 -3.08 -16.71 9.45
CA LEU A 148 -2.63 -15.34 9.29
C LEU A 148 -2.16 -14.75 10.62
N LYS A 149 -2.92 -14.96 11.70
CA LYS A 149 -2.53 -14.51 13.04
C LYS A 149 -1.18 -15.07 13.44
N ALA A 150 -1.02 -16.37 13.35
CA ALA A 150 0.24 -17.02 13.68
C ALA A 150 1.41 -16.51 12.81
N ALA A 151 1.18 -16.30 11.51
CA ALA A 151 2.20 -15.78 10.61
C ALA A 151 2.64 -14.35 10.97
N LEU A 152 1.70 -13.47 11.32
CA LEU A 152 2.00 -12.09 11.72
C LEU A 152 2.70 -12.01 13.08
N GLU A 153 2.24 -12.78 14.08
CA GLU A 153 2.84 -12.82 15.42
C GLU A 153 4.26 -13.42 15.40
N ASN A 154 4.48 -14.47 14.63
CA ASN A 154 5.80 -15.11 14.48
C ASN A 154 6.72 -14.36 13.50
N GLY A 155 6.21 -13.41 12.75
CA GLY A 155 6.97 -12.69 11.72
C GLY A 155 7.43 -13.58 10.57
N THR A 156 6.65 -14.60 10.21
CA THR A 156 6.99 -15.58 9.17
C THR A 156 7.35 -14.95 7.83
N TYR A 157 6.76 -13.82 7.50
CA TYR A 157 6.95 -13.14 6.23
C TYR A 157 7.86 -11.89 6.31
N LYS A 158 8.52 -11.64 7.44
CA LYS A 158 9.45 -10.50 7.59
C LYS A 158 10.54 -10.50 6.53
N SER A 159 11.22 -11.62 6.37
CA SER A 159 12.32 -11.74 5.41
C SER A 159 11.91 -11.53 3.96
N TYR A 160 10.67 -11.85 3.61
CA TYR A 160 10.12 -11.59 2.27
C TYR A 160 9.90 -10.10 2.03
N VAL A 161 9.38 -9.38 3.04
CA VAL A 161 9.22 -7.92 2.99
C VAL A 161 10.60 -7.24 2.87
N GLU A 162 11.55 -7.66 3.70
CA GLU A 162 12.92 -7.14 3.71
C GLU A 162 13.65 -7.40 2.38
N ALA A 163 13.43 -8.58 1.78
CA ALA A 163 13.99 -8.92 0.48
C ALA A 163 13.45 -8.02 -0.64
N ASP A 164 12.14 -7.73 -0.66
CA ASP A 164 11.54 -6.81 -1.62
C ASP A 164 12.11 -5.39 -1.48
N ILE A 165 12.26 -4.91 -0.25
CA ILE A 165 12.83 -3.58 0.05
C ILE A 165 14.31 -3.52 -0.36
N SER A 166 15.07 -4.58 -0.07
CA SER A 166 16.47 -4.68 -0.48
C SER A 166 16.62 -4.69 -2.01
N GLU A 167 15.77 -5.44 -2.71
CA GLU A 167 15.76 -5.46 -4.17
C GLU A 167 15.41 -4.07 -4.73
N ALA A 168 14.44 -3.35 -4.13
CA ALA A 168 14.13 -1.97 -4.52
C ALA A 168 15.36 -1.06 -4.45
N GLN A 169 16.15 -1.17 -3.37
CA GLN A 169 17.39 -0.41 -3.21
C GLN A 169 18.43 -0.76 -4.28
N GLN A 170 18.60 -2.05 -4.58
CA GLN A 170 19.56 -2.53 -5.59
C GLN A 170 19.21 -2.06 -7.01
N VAL A 171 17.91 -2.00 -7.36
CA VAL A 171 17.46 -1.51 -8.68
C VAL A 171 17.28 0.00 -8.73
N GLY A 172 17.57 0.71 -7.63
CA GLY A 172 17.58 2.16 -7.58
C GLY A 172 16.20 2.81 -7.44
N VAL A 173 15.20 2.11 -6.87
CA VAL A 173 13.89 2.66 -6.55
C VAL A 173 14.04 3.74 -5.48
N ARG A 174 13.63 4.97 -5.79
CA ARG A 174 13.71 6.13 -4.87
C ARG A 174 12.34 6.64 -4.44
N GLY A 175 11.27 6.03 -4.93
CA GLY A 175 9.89 6.38 -4.64
C GLY A 175 8.94 5.41 -5.30
N VAL A 176 7.70 5.41 -4.84
CA VAL A 176 6.64 4.51 -5.30
C VAL A 176 5.39 5.30 -5.70
N PRO A 177 4.54 4.79 -6.63
CA PRO A 177 4.65 3.47 -7.26
C PRO A 177 5.82 3.39 -8.25
N PHE A 178 6.46 2.23 -8.29
CA PHE A 178 7.53 1.96 -9.25
C PHE A 178 7.23 0.68 -10.01
N PHE A 179 7.06 0.79 -11.31
CA PHE A 179 6.70 -0.32 -12.19
C PHE A 179 7.93 -0.83 -12.93
N VAL A 180 8.12 -2.14 -12.95
CA VAL A 180 9.14 -2.78 -13.79
C VAL A 180 8.47 -3.83 -14.66
N VAL A 181 8.64 -3.72 -15.97
CA VAL A 181 8.08 -4.65 -16.95
C VAL A 181 9.19 -5.52 -17.51
N ASN A 182 9.02 -6.85 -17.39
CA ASN A 182 9.95 -7.87 -17.89
C ASN A 182 11.42 -7.68 -17.44
N ARG A 183 11.65 -7.03 -16.28
CA ARG A 183 12.99 -6.67 -15.78
C ARG A 183 13.82 -5.81 -16.75
N LYS A 184 13.17 -5.11 -17.68
CA LYS A 184 13.83 -4.31 -18.73
C LYS A 184 13.42 -2.84 -18.72
N TYR A 185 12.16 -2.57 -18.47
CA TYR A 185 11.59 -1.23 -18.54
C TYR A 185 11.10 -0.81 -17.17
N ALA A 186 11.41 0.42 -16.78
CA ALA A 186 11.00 0.98 -15.50
C ALA A 186 10.21 2.29 -15.72
N VAL A 187 9.15 2.47 -14.94
CA VAL A 187 8.33 3.69 -14.91
C VAL A 187 8.04 4.02 -13.44
N SER A 188 8.20 5.30 -13.11
CA SER A 188 7.89 5.84 -11.78
C SER A 188 6.85 6.96 -11.88
#